data_2ae58ca00c0e071aef39dbde393282dd
#
_entry.id   2ae58ca00c0e071aef39dbde393282dd
#
_cell.length_a   1.000
_cell.length_b   1.000
_cell.length_c   1.000
_cell.angle_alpha   90.00
_cell.angle_beta   90.00
_cell.angle_gamma   90.00
#
_symmetry.space_group_name_H-M   'P 1'
#
loop_
_entity.id
_entity.type
_entity.pdbx_description
1 polymer ?
#
loop_
_entity_poly.entity_id
_entity_poly.type
_entity_poly.pdbx_seq_one_letter_code
_entity_poly.pdbx_strand_id
1 'polypeptide(L)'
;MQRRTFLQGLAAAGALSGLPLGFANAMTQTGSVSVESLPKLEGDLALYLGRGEGGLYENVLKAIEKRNPKLNLKVRRGGSAALANTIVAETKAGVKRADLFWAVDTGSIGVVTDIGAAKPLPNDLTAQLREDFQ
;
A
#
# COMPACT_ATOMS: atom_id res chain seq x y z
N MET A 1 16.66 16.64 46.22
CA MET A 1 17.62 17.74 46.46
C MET A 1 18.25 18.12 45.12
N GLN A 2 18.07 19.37 44.75
CA GLN A 2 18.75 20.16 43.71
C GLN A 2 18.67 19.66 42.24
N ARG A 3 17.56 20.03 41.59
CA ARG A 3 17.37 20.07 40.13
C ARG A 3 17.40 21.53 39.64
N ARG A 4 18.40 22.33 40.03
CA ARG A 4 18.46 23.76 39.68
C ARG A 4 19.88 24.23 39.47
N THR A 5 20.56 23.69 38.44
CA THR A 5 21.83 24.29 38.00
C THR A 5 22.20 23.83 36.56
N PHE A 6 21.28 24.01 35.61
CA PHE A 6 21.66 23.79 34.21
C PHE A 6 21.08 24.82 33.23
N LEU A 7 20.82 26.01 33.72
CA LEU A 7 20.32 27.10 32.87
C LEU A 7 21.02 28.44 33.22
N GLN A 8 22.34 28.45 33.23
CA GLN A 8 23.10 29.72 33.21
C GLN A 8 24.45 29.47 32.49
N GLY A 9 24.51 29.93 31.25
CA GLY A 9 25.77 29.95 30.52
C GLY A 9 25.63 29.67 29.05
N LEU A 10 25.05 30.56 28.26
CA LEU A 10 25.52 30.91 26.92
C LEU A 10 24.83 32.20 26.46
N ALA A 11 25.33 33.30 26.98
CA ALA A 11 25.25 34.56 26.25
C ALA A 11 26.64 34.86 25.75
N ALA A 12 26.93 34.48 24.51
CA ALA A 12 28.06 35.00 23.76
C ALA A 12 27.56 35.39 22.38
N ALA A 13 27.39 36.68 22.20
CA ALA A 13 27.17 37.33 20.94
C ALA A 13 28.36 37.06 19.98
N GLY A 14 28.07 36.48 18.85
CA GLY A 14 29.01 36.34 17.74
C GLY A 14 28.24 36.53 16.43
N ALA A 15 28.31 37.72 15.89
CA ALA A 15 27.83 38.04 14.55
C ALA A 15 28.54 37.17 13.51
N LEU A 16 27.80 36.34 12.80
CA LEU A 16 28.18 35.79 11.49
C LEU A 16 26.97 35.89 10.57
N SER A 17 26.90 37.05 9.95
CA SER A 17 26.11 37.33 8.76
C SER A 17 26.56 36.38 7.63
N GLY A 18 25.64 35.62 7.04
CA GLY A 18 25.86 35.00 5.73
C GLY A 18 25.76 33.48 5.64
N LEU A 19 24.76 32.85 6.28
CA LEU A 19 24.36 31.50 5.84
C LEU A 19 22.94 31.57 5.29
N PRO A 20 22.71 31.06 4.08
CA PRO A 20 21.37 31.03 3.53
C PRO A 20 20.51 30.10 4.38
N LEU A 21 19.37 30.64 4.86
CA LEU A 21 18.28 29.90 5.51
C LEU A 21 17.66 28.87 4.55
N GLY A 22 18.43 27.90 4.08
CA GLY A 22 18.03 26.88 3.13
C GLY A 22 18.05 25.45 3.68
N PHE A 23 18.39 25.24 4.96
CA PHE A 23 18.51 23.88 5.50
C PHE A 23 17.31 23.38 6.33
N ALA A 24 16.17 24.03 6.23
CA ALA A 24 14.99 23.66 7.01
C ALA A 24 13.91 22.96 6.16
N ASN A 25 14.25 22.09 5.21
CA ASN A 25 13.27 21.21 4.56
C ASN A 25 13.89 19.98 3.89
N ALA A 26 14.95 19.45 4.43
CA ALA A 26 15.33 18.07 4.14
C ALA A 26 14.63 17.13 5.15
N MET A 27 13.33 17.25 5.32
CA MET A 27 12.53 16.10 5.65
C MET A 27 12.55 15.24 4.39
N THR A 28 13.35 14.19 4.44
CA THR A 28 13.40 13.11 3.50
C THR A 28 11.96 12.66 3.26
N GLN A 29 11.32 13.17 2.23
CA GLN A 29 10.17 12.51 1.66
C GLN A 29 10.72 11.21 1.11
N THR A 30 10.64 10.16 1.90
CA THR A 30 10.74 8.80 1.42
C THR A 30 9.73 8.73 0.30
N GLY A 31 10.19 8.59 -0.94
CA GLY A 31 9.42 8.90 -2.13
C GLY A 31 8.19 8.01 -2.29
N SER A 32 7.09 8.41 -1.65
CA SER A 32 5.80 7.86 -1.99
C SER A 32 5.39 8.41 -3.36
N VAL A 33 5.38 7.57 -4.35
CA VAL A 33 4.84 7.92 -5.67
C VAL A 33 3.37 8.29 -5.47
N SER A 34 2.99 9.50 -5.88
CA SER A 34 1.59 9.91 -5.83
C SER A 34 0.76 9.02 -6.76
N VAL A 35 -0.36 8.51 -6.27
CA VAL A 35 -1.32 7.73 -7.08
C VAL A 35 -1.72 8.49 -8.35
N GLU A 36 -1.73 9.83 -8.30
CA GLU A 36 -2.07 10.67 -9.46
C GLU A 36 -1.03 10.62 -10.57
N SER A 37 0.23 10.31 -10.25
CA SER A 37 1.31 10.17 -11.25
C SER A 37 1.33 8.80 -11.94
N LEU A 38 0.60 7.81 -11.42
CA LEU A 38 0.53 6.49 -12.03
C LEU A 38 -0.28 6.51 -13.32
N PRO A 39 0.02 5.63 -14.29
CA PRO A 39 -0.79 5.47 -15.50
C PRO A 39 -2.25 5.17 -15.17
N LYS A 40 -3.17 5.59 -16.05
CA LYS A 40 -4.57 5.19 -15.95
C LYS A 40 -4.69 3.71 -16.28
N LEU A 41 -5.53 3.02 -15.51
CA LEU A 41 -5.86 1.62 -15.75
C LEU A 41 -7.03 1.53 -16.74
N GLU A 42 -6.98 0.51 -17.61
CA GLU A 42 -8.06 0.20 -18.54
C GLU A 42 -8.19 -1.32 -18.73
N GLY A 43 -9.35 -1.78 -19.20
CA GLY A 43 -9.64 -3.19 -19.38
C GLY A 43 -10.40 -3.81 -18.22
N ASP A 44 -10.45 -5.14 -18.18
CA ASP A 44 -11.11 -5.92 -17.13
C ASP A 44 -10.14 -6.22 -15.98
N LEU A 45 -10.60 -6.07 -14.74
CA LEU A 45 -9.86 -6.43 -13.53
C LEU A 45 -10.80 -7.15 -12.55
N ALA A 46 -10.49 -8.38 -12.21
CA ALA A 46 -11.26 -9.18 -11.27
C ALA A 46 -10.60 -9.18 -9.89
N LEU A 47 -11.26 -8.54 -8.93
CA LEU A 47 -10.84 -8.48 -7.53
C LEU A 47 -11.65 -9.45 -6.67
N TYR A 48 -11.00 -10.41 -6.02
CA TYR A 48 -11.58 -11.22 -4.96
C TYR A 48 -11.31 -10.53 -3.62
N LEU A 49 -12.37 -9.99 -3.01
CA LEU A 49 -12.30 -9.16 -1.80
C LEU A 49 -12.79 -9.94 -0.60
N GLY A 50 -11.88 -10.27 0.31
CA GLY A 50 -12.09 -11.04 1.53
C GLY A 50 -12.86 -10.30 2.64
N ARG A 51 -13.68 -9.33 2.28
CA ARG A 51 -14.54 -8.56 3.19
C ARG A 51 -15.96 -8.46 2.65
N GLY A 52 -16.91 -8.33 3.56
CA GLY A 52 -18.30 -7.99 3.22
C GLY A 52 -18.42 -6.57 2.64
N GLU A 53 -19.64 -6.11 2.48
CA GLU A 53 -19.95 -4.75 2.02
C GLU A 53 -19.73 -3.71 3.11
N GLY A 54 -19.44 -2.47 2.70
CA GLY A 54 -19.27 -1.33 3.59
C GLY A 54 -17.81 -1.13 4.07
N GLY A 55 -17.55 -0.03 4.74
CA GLY A 55 -16.25 0.33 5.28
C GLY A 55 -15.39 1.23 4.37
N LEU A 56 -14.18 1.55 4.84
CA LEU A 56 -13.30 2.51 4.16
C LEU A 56 -12.84 2.04 2.78
N TYR A 57 -12.68 0.75 2.58
CA TYR A 57 -12.25 0.19 1.28
C TYR A 57 -13.29 0.37 0.17
N GLU A 58 -14.58 0.54 0.48
CA GLU A 58 -15.57 0.94 -0.52
C GLU A 58 -15.23 2.29 -1.15
N ASN A 59 -14.77 3.23 -0.34
CA ASN A 59 -14.31 4.51 -0.84
C ASN A 59 -13.06 4.36 -1.72
N VAL A 60 -12.16 3.43 -1.38
CA VAL A 60 -11.00 3.11 -2.20
C VAL A 60 -11.41 2.54 -3.55
N LEU A 61 -12.34 1.57 -3.59
CA LEU A 61 -12.84 1.00 -4.84
C LEU A 61 -13.49 2.06 -5.71
N LYS A 62 -14.37 2.89 -5.15
CA LYS A 62 -14.99 4.01 -5.86
C LYS A 62 -13.98 5.02 -6.39
N ALA A 63 -12.92 5.29 -5.62
CA ALA A 63 -11.85 6.18 -6.06
C ALA A 63 -11.07 5.59 -7.24
N ILE A 64 -10.81 4.27 -7.22
CA ILE A 64 -10.16 3.55 -8.33
C ILE A 64 -11.03 3.64 -9.59
N GLU A 65 -12.30 3.35 -9.51
CA GLU A 65 -13.24 3.44 -10.64
C GLU A 65 -13.35 4.86 -11.18
N LYS A 66 -13.52 5.85 -10.29
CA LYS A 66 -13.57 7.26 -10.67
C LYS A 66 -12.31 7.73 -11.38
N ARG A 67 -11.14 7.30 -10.88
CA ARG A 67 -9.85 7.64 -11.48
C ARG A 67 -9.66 6.97 -12.85
N ASN A 68 -10.23 5.79 -13.05
CA ASN A 68 -9.98 4.93 -14.20
C ASN A 68 -11.29 4.59 -14.92
N PRO A 69 -11.90 5.53 -15.66
CA PRO A 69 -13.22 5.33 -16.26
C PRO A 69 -13.28 4.25 -17.36
N LYS A 70 -12.13 3.79 -17.84
CA LYS A 70 -12.03 2.69 -18.80
C LYS A 70 -11.74 1.34 -18.13
N LEU A 71 -11.62 1.31 -16.80
CA LEU A 71 -11.44 0.09 -16.03
C LEU A 71 -12.82 -0.53 -15.74
N ASN A 72 -13.01 -1.79 -16.11
CA ASN A 72 -14.17 -2.59 -15.70
C ASN A 72 -13.77 -3.42 -14.47
N LEU A 73 -13.99 -2.87 -13.28
CA LEU A 73 -13.65 -3.52 -12.02
C LEU A 73 -14.76 -4.50 -11.59
N LYS A 74 -14.45 -5.79 -11.63
CA LYS A 74 -15.35 -6.87 -11.21
C LYS A 74 -14.98 -7.32 -9.80
N VAL A 75 -15.80 -7.02 -8.80
CA VAL A 75 -15.54 -7.36 -7.40
C VAL A 75 -16.37 -8.55 -6.98
N ARG A 76 -15.69 -9.66 -6.63
CA ARG A 76 -16.31 -10.82 -5.95
C ARG A 76 -16.01 -10.75 -4.46
N ARG A 77 -17.08 -10.63 -3.67
CA ARG A 77 -16.98 -10.51 -2.21
C ARG A 77 -17.23 -11.84 -1.52
N GLY A 78 -16.59 -12.03 -0.36
CA GLY A 78 -16.79 -13.21 0.47
C GLY A 78 -15.86 -13.21 1.68
N GLY A 79 -15.90 -14.25 2.50
CA GLY A 79 -14.88 -14.46 3.52
C GLY A 79 -13.54 -14.84 2.87
N SER A 80 -12.41 -14.38 3.44
CA SER A 80 -11.08 -14.64 2.87
C SER A 80 -10.81 -16.13 2.64
N ALA A 81 -11.11 -16.97 3.63
CA ALA A 81 -10.91 -18.42 3.51
C ALA A 81 -11.77 -19.05 2.41
N ALA A 82 -13.02 -18.62 2.25
CA ALA A 82 -13.92 -19.11 1.20
C ALA A 82 -13.43 -18.72 -0.19
N LEU A 83 -12.92 -17.49 -0.34
CA LEU A 83 -12.35 -17.01 -1.60
C LEU A 83 -11.01 -17.68 -1.90
N ALA A 84 -10.16 -17.90 -0.90
CA ALA A 84 -8.92 -18.67 -1.05
C ALA A 84 -9.22 -20.09 -1.57
N ASN A 85 -10.17 -20.80 -0.96
CA ASN A 85 -10.60 -22.13 -1.43
C ASN A 85 -11.18 -22.10 -2.84
N THR A 86 -11.88 -21.01 -3.21
CA THR A 86 -12.35 -20.81 -4.59
C THR A 86 -11.18 -20.70 -5.56
N ILE A 87 -10.16 -19.88 -5.23
CA ILE A 87 -8.94 -19.73 -6.04
C ILE A 87 -8.22 -21.10 -6.20
N VAL A 88 -8.12 -21.86 -5.10
CA VAL A 88 -7.54 -23.21 -5.13
C VAL A 88 -8.30 -24.11 -6.11
N ALA A 89 -9.63 -24.13 -6.05
CA ALA A 89 -10.45 -24.94 -6.94
C ALA A 89 -10.34 -24.49 -8.40
N GLU A 90 -10.36 -23.20 -8.64
CA GLU A 90 -10.19 -22.60 -9.97
C GLU A 90 -8.81 -22.93 -10.54
N THR A 91 -7.75 -22.81 -9.75
CA THR A 91 -6.36 -23.14 -10.15
C THR A 91 -6.22 -24.62 -10.51
N LYS A 92 -6.78 -25.53 -9.67
CA LYS A 92 -6.79 -26.97 -9.96
C LYS A 92 -7.56 -27.34 -11.24
N ALA A 93 -8.60 -26.56 -11.54
CA ALA A 93 -9.36 -26.71 -12.78
C ALA A 93 -8.69 -26.04 -14.01
N GLY A 94 -7.50 -25.46 -13.84
CA GLY A 94 -6.81 -24.74 -14.93
C GLY A 94 -7.46 -23.41 -15.29
N VAL A 95 -8.35 -22.88 -14.44
CA VAL A 95 -9.07 -21.63 -14.65
C VAL A 95 -8.47 -20.54 -13.77
N LYS A 96 -8.17 -19.38 -14.34
CA LYS A 96 -7.73 -18.19 -13.62
C LYS A 96 -8.80 -17.11 -13.80
N ARG A 97 -9.50 -16.78 -12.73
CA ARG A 97 -10.56 -15.76 -12.74
C ARG A 97 -10.22 -14.53 -11.90
N ALA A 98 -9.44 -14.72 -10.83
CA ALA A 98 -9.00 -13.61 -10.00
C ALA A 98 -7.69 -13.05 -10.55
N ASP A 99 -7.63 -11.73 -10.74
CA ASP A 99 -6.40 -10.98 -11.01
C ASP A 99 -5.76 -10.50 -9.72
N LEU A 100 -6.61 -10.12 -8.74
CA LEU A 100 -6.20 -9.68 -7.41
C LEU A 100 -6.99 -10.43 -6.32
N PHE A 101 -6.30 -10.79 -5.25
CA PHE A 101 -6.90 -11.32 -4.04
C PHE A 101 -6.55 -10.43 -2.85
N TRP A 102 -7.55 -9.79 -2.28
CA TRP A 102 -7.41 -8.96 -1.08
C TRP A 102 -8.00 -9.70 0.12
N ALA A 103 -7.17 -10.43 0.83
CA ALA A 103 -7.54 -11.10 2.07
C ALA A 103 -7.35 -10.19 3.29
N VAL A 104 -8.01 -10.55 4.39
CA VAL A 104 -7.88 -9.85 5.68
C VAL A 104 -7.00 -10.62 6.67
N ASP A 105 -6.52 -11.78 6.28
CA ASP A 105 -5.69 -12.66 7.12
C ASP A 105 -4.57 -13.32 6.29
N THR A 106 -3.45 -13.56 6.96
CA THR A 106 -2.25 -14.16 6.35
C THR A 106 -2.44 -15.63 6.00
N GLY A 107 -3.28 -16.35 6.74
CA GLY A 107 -3.54 -17.77 6.47
C GLY A 107 -4.19 -17.99 5.10
N SER A 108 -5.18 -17.15 4.75
CA SER A 108 -5.82 -17.21 3.42
C SER A 108 -4.85 -16.85 2.29
N ILE A 109 -3.92 -15.89 2.52
CA ILE A 109 -2.86 -15.57 1.55
C ILE A 109 -1.91 -16.77 1.39
N GLY A 110 -1.48 -17.39 2.52
CA GLY A 110 -0.61 -18.58 2.51
C GLY A 110 -1.17 -19.70 1.65
N VAL A 111 -2.45 -20.03 1.83
CA VAL A 111 -3.11 -21.07 1.02
C VAL A 111 -3.01 -20.83 -0.49
N VAL A 112 -3.17 -19.57 -0.92
CA VAL A 112 -3.10 -19.19 -2.34
C VAL A 112 -1.65 -19.19 -2.84
N THR A 113 -0.72 -18.81 -1.98
CA THR A 113 0.71 -18.80 -2.30
C THR A 113 1.28 -20.21 -2.43
N ASP A 114 0.92 -21.10 -1.50
CA ASP A 114 1.42 -22.49 -1.43
C ASP A 114 1.09 -23.30 -2.68
N ILE A 115 -0.01 -23.00 -3.35
CA ILE A 115 -0.39 -23.65 -4.62
C ILE A 115 0.22 -22.95 -5.86
N GLY A 116 1.07 -21.95 -5.67
CA GLY A 116 1.69 -21.18 -6.75
C GLY A 116 0.73 -20.31 -7.57
N ALA A 117 -0.46 -19.99 -7.03
CA ALA A 117 -1.43 -19.13 -7.71
C ALA A 117 -1.06 -17.63 -7.57
N ALA A 118 -0.39 -17.25 -6.50
CA ALA A 118 0.15 -15.91 -6.32
C ALA A 118 1.47 -15.75 -7.08
N LYS A 119 1.68 -14.55 -7.64
CA LYS A 119 2.95 -14.18 -8.28
C LYS A 119 3.66 -13.14 -7.43
N PRO A 120 4.99 -13.16 -7.35
CA PRO A 120 5.76 -12.07 -6.77
C PRO A 120 5.42 -10.74 -7.44
N LEU A 121 5.38 -9.68 -6.67
CA LEU A 121 5.28 -8.33 -7.23
C LEU A 121 6.60 -7.99 -7.94
N PRO A 122 6.55 -7.21 -9.04
CA PRO A 122 7.75 -6.69 -9.69
C PRO A 122 8.63 -5.89 -8.73
N ASN A 123 9.94 -6.04 -8.85
CA ASN A 123 10.92 -5.39 -7.95
C ASN A 123 10.85 -3.86 -7.97
N ASP A 124 10.51 -3.26 -9.10
CA ASP A 124 10.31 -1.83 -9.25
C ASP A 124 9.12 -1.30 -8.44
N LEU A 125 8.10 -2.13 -8.21
CA LEU A 125 6.97 -1.81 -7.34
C LEU A 125 7.34 -2.01 -5.87
N THR A 126 8.00 -3.12 -5.52
CA THR A 126 8.37 -3.41 -4.13
C THR A 126 9.42 -2.44 -3.60
N ALA A 127 10.36 -2.00 -4.44
CA ALA A 127 11.37 -1.01 -4.06
C ALA A 127 10.77 0.37 -3.68
N GLN A 128 9.52 0.64 -4.02
CA GLN A 128 8.80 1.86 -3.64
C GLN A 128 8.03 1.70 -2.31
N LEU A 129 7.96 0.50 -1.77
CA LEU A 129 7.37 0.26 -0.47
C LEU A 129 8.35 0.61 0.64
N ARG A 130 7.84 0.90 1.82
CA ARG A 130 8.66 1.04 3.02
C ARG A 130 9.35 -0.30 3.31
N GLU A 131 10.54 -0.24 3.95
CA GLU A 131 11.35 -1.43 4.25
C GLU A 131 10.61 -2.51 5.03
N ASP A 132 9.68 -2.10 5.92
CA ASP A 132 8.82 -3.01 6.70
C ASP A 132 7.73 -3.73 5.88
N PHE A 133 7.60 -3.40 4.58
CA PHE A 133 6.66 -4.04 3.65
C PHE A 133 7.32 -4.66 2.41
N GLN A 134 8.65 -4.78 2.41
CA GLN A 134 9.41 -5.43 1.33
C GLN A 134 9.58 -6.93 1.51
#